data_f1c3fa88bf8882e21bafef86144a44f0
#
_entry.id   f1c3fa88bf8882e21bafef86144a44f0
#
_cell.length_a   1.000
_cell.length_b   1.000
_cell.length_c   1.000
_cell.angle_alpha   90.00
_cell.angle_beta   90.00
_cell.angle_gamma   90.00
#
_symmetry.space_group_name_H-M   'P 1'
#
loop_
_entity.id
_entity.type
_entity.pdbx_description
1 polymer ?
#
loop_
_entity_poly.entity_id
_entity_poly.type
_entity_poly.pdbx_seq_one_letter_code
_entity_poly.pdbx_strand_id
1 'polypeptide(L)'
;MAEITRPDTPRSPWPRAVVFDLDGTLVDSAPDIGRALSAAFQPHGVEPFATADVHRLIGGGAFAAIERATASLGMTLSKAQLADALDRFVVAYTAVSAEGNGLFPGVHELLGHLGGEGVARGLCTNKAEAVTAVALDALGIAHWFGSVVGARD
;
A
#
# COMPACT_ATOMS: atom_id res chain seq x y z
N MET A 1 -17.64 3.43 52.24
CA MET A 1 -17.25 3.11 50.84
C MET A 1 -16.29 4.19 50.38
N ALA A 2 -15.03 3.87 50.21
CA ALA A 2 -14.03 4.83 49.77
C ALA A 2 -14.09 4.92 48.23
N GLU A 3 -14.38 6.11 47.71
CA GLU A 3 -14.39 6.44 46.31
C GLU A 3 -12.93 6.42 45.80
N ILE A 4 -12.60 5.43 44.94
CA ILE A 4 -11.30 5.35 44.29
C ILE A 4 -11.28 6.44 43.21
N THR A 5 -10.84 7.64 43.57
CA THR A 5 -10.51 8.69 42.62
C THR A 5 -9.30 8.22 41.81
N ARG A 6 -9.50 7.87 40.54
CA ARG A 6 -8.42 7.66 39.57
C ARG A 6 -7.67 8.99 39.42
N PRO A 7 -6.33 9.00 39.53
CA PRO A 7 -5.58 10.22 39.29
C PRO A 7 -5.84 10.70 37.88
N ASP A 8 -6.15 11.98 37.75
CA ASP A 8 -6.34 12.68 36.48
C ASP A 8 -4.98 12.76 35.77
N THR A 9 -4.60 11.69 35.10
CA THR A 9 -3.41 11.69 34.25
C THR A 9 -3.71 12.60 33.08
N PRO A 10 -2.93 13.66 32.82
CA PRO A 10 -3.14 14.52 31.66
C PRO A 10 -3.21 13.64 30.42
N ARG A 11 -4.32 13.72 29.68
CA ARG A 11 -4.48 12.97 28.44
C ARG A 11 -3.42 13.46 27.46
N SER A 12 -2.58 12.54 26.99
CA SER A 12 -1.66 12.84 25.88
C SER A 12 -2.44 13.52 24.75
N PRO A 13 -1.92 14.58 24.13
CA PRO A 13 -2.52 15.19 22.95
C PRO A 13 -2.57 14.22 21.75
N TRP A 14 -1.81 13.13 21.83
CA TRP A 14 -1.71 12.12 20.77
C TRP A 14 -2.71 10.97 20.96
N PRO A 15 -3.18 10.36 19.86
CA PRO A 15 -3.97 9.14 19.93
C PRO A 15 -3.15 8.00 20.56
N ARG A 16 -3.80 6.99 21.10
CA ARG A 16 -3.12 5.81 21.66
C ARG A 16 -2.53 4.91 20.57
N ALA A 17 -3.13 4.93 19.39
CA ALA A 17 -2.70 4.15 18.22
C ALA A 17 -3.08 4.87 16.93
N VAL A 18 -2.27 4.66 15.89
CA VAL A 18 -2.55 5.08 14.51
C VAL A 18 -2.39 3.88 13.60
N VAL A 19 -3.35 3.70 12.69
CA VAL A 19 -3.29 2.69 11.64
C VAL A 19 -3.16 3.43 10.30
N PHE A 20 -2.12 3.07 9.55
CA PHE A 20 -1.81 3.66 8.24
C PHE A 20 -2.23 2.72 7.12
N ASP A 21 -2.64 3.26 5.98
CA ASP A 21 -2.54 2.57 4.71
C ASP A 21 -1.13 2.76 4.13
N LEU A 22 -0.78 2.00 3.10
CA LEU A 22 0.53 2.05 2.46
C LEU A 22 0.48 2.87 1.17
N ASP A 23 -0.22 2.35 0.16
CA ASP A 23 -0.23 2.91 -1.19
C ASP A 23 -1.00 4.24 -1.26
N GLY A 24 -0.31 5.31 -1.64
CA GLY A 24 -0.87 6.66 -1.67
C GLY A 24 -0.96 7.35 -0.30
N THR A 25 -0.51 6.70 0.78
CA THR A 25 -0.49 7.25 2.15
C THR A 25 0.93 7.40 2.69
N LEU A 26 1.68 6.32 2.77
CA LEU A 26 3.09 6.34 3.16
C LEU A 26 4.02 6.31 1.95
N VAL A 27 3.56 5.73 0.84
CA VAL A 27 4.32 5.51 -0.39
C VAL A 27 3.59 6.10 -1.58
N ASP A 28 4.30 6.88 -2.41
CA ASP A 28 3.86 7.18 -3.77
C ASP A 28 4.09 5.95 -4.65
N SER A 29 3.12 5.06 -4.66
CA SER A 29 3.16 3.81 -5.41
C SER A 29 2.69 3.94 -6.86
N ALA A 30 2.28 5.12 -7.31
CA ALA A 30 1.75 5.29 -8.66
C ALA A 30 2.76 4.92 -9.76
N PRO A 31 4.06 5.27 -9.68
CA PRO A 31 5.05 4.83 -10.66
C PRO A 31 5.20 3.30 -10.71
N ASP A 32 5.20 2.64 -9.54
CA ASP A 32 5.38 1.20 -9.42
C ASP A 32 4.16 0.44 -9.94
N ILE A 33 2.96 0.88 -9.58
CA ILE A 33 1.70 0.33 -10.10
C ILE A 33 1.63 0.52 -11.61
N GLY A 34 2.07 1.67 -12.12
CA GLY A 34 2.12 1.92 -13.57
C GLY A 34 3.03 0.95 -14.31
N ARG A 35 4.22 0.65 -13.77
CA ARG A 35 5.13 -0.37 -14.32
C ARG A 35 4.48 -1.76 -14.30
N ALA A 36 3.84 -2.12 -13.20
CA ALA A 36 3.17 -3.41 -13.06
C ALA A 36 1.97 -3.56 -13.99
N LEU A 37 1.13 -2.53 -14.13
CA LEU A 37 0.04 -2.50 -15.10
C LEU A 37 0.57 -2.60 -16.54
N SER A 38 1.62 -1.89 -16.88
CA SER A 38 2.25 -1.96 -18.20
C SER A 38 2.71 -3.38 -18.53
N ALA A 39 3.33 -4.07 -17.57
CA ALA A 39 3.73 -5.47 -17.73
C ALA A 39 2.51 -6.41 -17.87
N ALA A 40 1.43 -6.16 -17.14
CA ALA A 40 0.20 -6.95 -17.20
C ALA A 40 -0.49 -6.84 -18.56
N PHE A 41 -0.53 -5.64 -19.15
CA PHE A 41 -1.25 -5.37 -20.39
C PHE A 41 -0.37 -5.42 -21.65
N GLN A 42 0.95 -5.58 -21.52
CA GLN A 42 1.88 -5.70 -22.64
C GLN A 42 1.46 -6.78 -23.68
N PRO A 43 0.98 -7.98 -23.27
CA PRO A 43 0.54 -9.00 -24.25
C PRO A 43 -0.67 -8.58 -25.07
N HIS A 44 -1.39 -7.55 -24.63
CA HIS A 44 -2.57 -7.01 -25.33
C HIS A 44 -2.22 -5.82 -26.23
N GLY A 45 -0.92 -5.49 -26.38
CA GLY A 45 -0.47 -4.38 -27.22
C GLY A 45 -0.78 -2.98 -26.66
N VAL A 46 -0.97 -2.90 -25.35
CA VAL A 46 -1.25 -1.61 -24.67
C VAL A 46 0.07 -0.87 -24.44
N GLU A 47 0.08 0.42 -24.78
CA GLU A 47 1.20 1.31 -24.45
C GLU A 47 1.38 1.45 -22.94
N PRO A 48 2.60 1.76 -22.45
CA PRO A 48 2.86 1.94 -21.02
C PRO A 48 1.93 2.99 -20.39
N PHE A 49 1.42 2.67 -19.20
CA PHE A 49 0.57 3.59 -18.44
C PHE A 49 1.36 4.80 -17.97
N ALA A 50 0.85 6.00 -18.25
CA ALA A 50 1.40 7.23 -17.69
C ALA A 50 1.06 7.32 -16.20
N THR A 51 2.01 7.72 -15.36
CA THR A 51 1.83 7.83 -13.89
C THR A 51 0.60 8.67 -13.51
N ALA A 52 0.32 9.74 -14.25
CA ALA A 52 -0.84 10.61 -14.01
C ALA A 52 -2.19 9.87 -14.12
N ASP A 53 -2.28 8.88 -15.01
CA ASP A 53 -3.49 8.08 -15.18
C ASP A 53 -3.63 7.00 -14.11
N VAL A 54 -2.48 6.51 -13.60
CA VAL A 54 -2.43 5.44 -12.61
C VAL A 54 -3.06 5.86 -11.28
N HIS A 55 -2.96 7.12 -10.87
CA HIS A 55 -3.57 7.61 -9.63
C HIS A 55 -5.07 7.31 -9.53
N ARG A 56 -5.79 7.23 -10.66
CA ARG A 56 -7.22 6.88 -10.70
C ARG A 56 -7.47 5.38 -10.61
N LEU A 57 -6.41 4.58 -10.78
CA LEU A 57 -6.47 3.12 -10.77
C LEU A 57 -6.05 2.53 -9.43
N ILE A 58 -5.45 3.32 -8.54
CA ILE A 58 -4.99 2.91 -7.20
C ILE A 58 -6.18 2.68 -6.27
N GLY A 59 -6.01 1.76 -5.33
CA GLY A 59 -6.96 1.40 -4.28
C GLY A 59 -7.74 0.12 -4.58
N GLY A 60 -8.14 -0.59 -3.53
CA GLY A 60 -8.90 -1.84 -3.61
C GLY A 60 -8.10 -3.06 -4.04
N GLY A 61 -6.77 -2.98 -4.13
CA GLY A 61 -5.89 -4.10 -4.44
C GLY A 61 -5.66 -4.36 -5.93
N ALA A 62 -4.86 -5.38 -6.23
CA ALA A 62 -4.39 -5.70 -7.58
C ALA A 62 -5.52 -6.01 -8.57
N PHE A 63 -6.50 -6.81 -8.15
CA PHE A 63 -7.63 -7.18 -9.01
C PHE A 63 -8.45 -5.95 -9.43
N ALA A 64 -8.77 -5.07 -8.48
CA ALA A 64 -9.50 -3.84 -8.75
C ALA A 64 -8.71 -2.89 -9.68
N ALA A 65 -7.38 -2.85 -9.56
CA ALA A 65 -6.52 -2.07 -10.46
C ALA A 65 -6.60 -2.61 -11.91
N ILE A 66 -6.53 -3.93 -12.09
CA ILE A 66 -6.67 -4.60 -13.39
C ILE A 66 -8.06 -4.33 -14.00
N GLU A 67 -9.13 -4.47 -13.21
CA GLU A 67 -10.51 -4.19 -13.70
C GLU A 67 -10.67 -2.74 -14.17
N ARG A 68 -10.19 -1.76 -13.37
CA ARG A 68 -10.25 -0.34 -13.73
C ARG A 68 -9.40 -0.05 -14.96
N ALA A 69 -8.20 -0.62 -15.05
CA ALA A 69 -7.35 -0.47 -16.23
C ALA A 69 -8.04 -1.03 -17.48
N THR A 70 -8.62 -2.24 -17.41
CA THR A 70 -9.39 -2.87 -18.49
C THR A 70 -10.53 -1.96 -18.95
N ALA A 71 -11.29 -1.42 -17.98
CA ALA A 71 -12.40 -0.51 -18.28
C ALA A 71 -11.94 0.81 -18.91
N SER A 72 -10.85 1.40 -18.39
CA SER A 72 -10.31 2.67 -18.92
C SER A 72 -9.79 2.55 -20.35
N LEU A 73 -9.32 1.36 -20.73
CA LEU A 73 -8.87 1.04 -22.08
C LEU A 73 -10.02 0.66 -23.02
N GLY A 74 -11.28 0.58 -22.52
CA GLY A 74 -12.43 0.11 -23.29
C GLY A 74 -12.31 -1.35 -23.72
N MET A 75 -11.52 -2.15 -23.01
CA MET A 75 -11.26 -3.55 -23.32
C MET A 75 -12.28 -4.47 -22.64
N THR A 76 -12.45 -5.65 -23.21
CA THR A 76 -13.17 -6.76 -22.59
C THR A 76 -12.23 -7.96 -22.56
N LEU A 77 -11.85 -8.39 -21.37
CA LEU A 77 -11.00 -9.56 -21.15
C LEU A 77 -11.84 -10.74 -20.67
N SER A 78 -11.54 -11.92 -21.15
CA SER A 78 -12.07 -13.17 -20.60
C SER A 78 -11.54 -13.42 -19.20
N LYS A 79 -12.19 -14.32 -18.45
CA LYS A 79 -11.71 -14.70 -17.10
C LYS A 79 -10.26 -15.20 -17.10
N ALA A 80 -9.86 -15.95 -18.12
CA ALA A 80 -8.49 -16.46 -18.25
C ALA A 80 -7.48 -15.32 -18.50
N GLN A 81 -7.85 -14.34 -19.34
CA GLN A 81 -7.01 -13.18 -19.61
C GLN A 81 -6.88 -12.26 -18.38
N LEU A 82 -7.98 -12.10 -17.61
CA LEU A 82 -7.92 -11.34 -16.35
C LEU A 82 -7.00 -12.02 -15.31
N ALA A 83 -7.06 -13.36 -15.23
CA ALA A 83 -6.18 -14.12 -14.33
C ALA A 83 -4.70 -13.97 -14.77
N ASP A 84 -4.38 -14.14 -16.07
CA ASP A 84 -3.01 -13.95 -16.58
C ASP A 84 -2.50 -12.51 -16.33
N ALA A 85 -3.35 -11.50 -16.56
CA ALA A 85 -3.00 -10.12 -16.28
C ALA A 85 -2.73 -9.86 -14.80
N LEU A 86 -3.51 -10.48 -13.90
CA LEU A 86 -3.30 -10.39 -12.46
C LEU A 86 -1.98 -11.04 -12.05
N ASP A 87 -1.69 -12.24 -12.54
CA ASP A 87 -0.43 -12.94 -12.25
C ASP A 87 0.78 -12.11 -12.70
N ARG A 88 0.75 -11.57 -13.92
CA ARG A 88 1.80 -10.69 -14.45
C ARG A 88 1.95 -9.42 -13.62
N PHE A 89 0.82 -8.82 -13.22
CA PHE A 89 0.82 -7.65 -12.34
C PHE A 89 1.52 -7.96 -11.02
N VAL A 90 1.13 -9.05 -10.34
CA VAL A 90 1.69 -9.41 -9.02
C VAL A 90 3.19 -9.67 -9.13
N VAL A 91 3.65 -10.41 -10.14
CA VAL A 91 5.08 -10.66 -10.37
C VAL A 91 5.84 -9.36 -10.57
N ALA A 92 5.38 -8.50 -11.48
CA ALA A 92 6.03 -7.22 -11.75
C ALA A 92 5.99 -6.28 -10.54
N TYR A 93 4.84 -6.21 -9.85
CA TYR A 93 4.67 -5.33 -8.70
C TYR A 93 5.55 -5.76 -7.51
N THR A 94 5.72 -7.07 -7.30
CA THR A 94 6.65 -7.58 -6.28
C THR A 94 8.08 -7.17 -6.58
N ALA A 95 8.51 -7.30 -7.85
CA ALA A 95 9.85 -6.93 -8.26
C ALA A 95 10.14 -5.43 -8.05
N VAL A 96 9.24 -4.56 -8.48
CA VAL A 96 9.43 -3.10 -8.33
C VAL A 96 9.30 -2.65 -6.88
N SER A 97 8.43 -3.28 -6.07
CA SER A 97 8.29 -2.99 -4.65
C SER A 97 9.56 -3.31 -3.85
N ALA A 98 10.37 -4.26 -4.33
CA ALA A 98 11.65 -4.61 -3.73
C ALA A 98 12.76 -3.55 -3.98
N GLU A 99 12.53 -2.58 -4.86
CA GLU A 99 13.47 -1.47 -5.09
C GLU A 99 13.48 -0.45 -3.93
N GLY A 100 12.46 -0.45 -3.07
CA GLY A 100 12.38 0.40 -1.89
C GLY A 100 12.23 1.89 -2.21
N ASN A 101 11.53 2.22 -3.28
CA ASN A 101 11.30 3.59 -3.73
C ASN A 101 9.95 4.14 -3.26
N GLY A 102 9.82 5.45 -3.28
CA GLY A 102 8.52 6.13 -3.24
C GLY A 102 8.00 6.50 -1.84
N LEU A 103 8.78 6.40 -0.76
CA LEU A 103 8.34 6.97 0.52
C LEU A 103 8.06 8.47 0.36
N PHE A 104 6.89 8.92 0.83
CA PHE A 104 6.62 10.34 0.87
C PHE A 104 7.57 11.06 1.84
N PRO A 105 7.96 12.32 1.54
CA PRO A 105 8.76 13.12 2.44
C PRO A 105 8.10 13.23 3.82
N GLY A 106 8.90 13.11 4.88
CA GLY A 106 8.42 13.21 6.27
C GLY A 106 7.88 11.92 6.89
N VAL A 107 7.79 10.82 6.13
CA VAL A 107 7.27 9.55 6.69
C VAL A 107 8.16 9.01 7.80
N HIS A 108 9.48 8.98 7.62
CA HIS A 108 10.40 8.52 8.65
C HIS A 108 10.31 9.37 9.91
N GLU A 109 10.27 10.69 9.76
CA GLU A 109 10.17 11.65 10.85
C GLU A 109 8.84 11.46 11.61
N LEU A 110 7.73 11.29 10.89
CA LEU A 110 6.41 11.06 11.48
C LEU A 110 6.39 9.75 12.28
N LEU A 111 6.84 8.65 11.69
CA LEU A 111 6.83 7.34 12.35
C LEU A 111 7.75 7.35 13.58
N GLY A 112 8.90 8.00 13.49
CA GLY A 112 9.82 8.19 14.60
C GLY A 112 9.23 9.04 15.72
N HIS A 113 8.60 10.16 15.38
CA HIS A 113 7.94 11.04 16.34
C HIS A 113 6.82 10.32 17.10
N LEU A 114 5.91 9.66 16.39
CA LEU A 114 4.84 8.87 17.00
C LEU A 114 5.40 7.80 17.95
N GLY A 115 6.54 7.18 17.58
CA GLY A 115 7.22 6.23 18.45
C GLY A 115 7.75 6.85 19.72
N GLY A 116 8.35 8.04 19.63
CA GLY A 116 8.84 8.81 20.78
C GLY A 116 7.71 9.19 21.75
N GLU A 117 6.52 9.48 21.24
CA GLU A 117 5.32 9.77 22.04
C GLU A 117 4.61 8.52 22.58
N GLY A 118 5.14 7.32 22.33
CA GLY A 118 4.54 6.06 22.78
C GLY A 118 3.27 5.66 22.05
N VAL A 119 3.00 6.23 20.87
CA VAL A 119 1.84 5.90 20.04
C VAL A 119 2.06 4.56 19.34
N ALA A 120 1.15 3.61 19.51
CA ALA A 120 1.18 2.35 18.79
C ALA A 120 0.92 2.60 17.28
N ARG A 121 1.65 1.91 16.41
CA ARG A 121 1.52 2.05 14.96
C ARG A 121 1.18 0.70 14.34
N GLY A 122 0.13 0.70 13.53
CA GLY A 122 -0.28 -0.42 12.70
C GLY A 122 -0.30 -0.03 11.23
N LEU A 123 -0.26 -1.02 10.36
CA LEU A 123 -0.47 -0.87 8.92
C LEU A 123 -1.63 -1.77 8.51
N CYS A 124 -2.53 -1.25 7.68
CA CYS A 124 -3.62 -2.00 7.08
C CYS A 124 -3.77 -1.57 5.63
N THR A 125 -3.55 -2.48 4.70
CA THR A 125 -3.51 -2.17 3.27
C THR A 125 -4.21 -3.23 2.42
N ASN A 126 -4.72 -2.83 1.25
CA ASN A 126 -5.24 -3.75 0.23
C ASN A 126 -4.14 -4.38 -0.64
N LYS A 127 -2.87 -4.05 -0.41
CA LYS A 127 -1.73 -4.72 -1.04
C LYS A 127 -1.60 -6.14 -0.46
N ALA A 128 -1.34 -7.14 -1.32
CA ALA A 128 -1.15 -8.53 -0.88
C ALA A 128 -0.10 -8.63 0.23
N GLU A 129 -0.35 -9.48 1.25
CA GLU A 129 0.49 -9.58 2.45
C GLU A 129 1.96 -9.85 2.12
N ALA A 130 2.23 -10.77 1.17
CA ALA A 130 3.59 -11.10 0.74
C ALA A 130 4.30 -9.90 0.08
N VAL A 131 3.60 -9.15 -0.78
CA VAL A 131 4.16 -7.96 -1.45
C VAL A 131 4.36 -6.82 -0.45
N THR A 132 3.46 -6.69 0.53
CA THR A 132 3.57 -5.71 1.62
C THR A 132 4.84 -5.94 2.43
N ALA A 133 5.12 -7.19 2.81
CA ALA A 133 6.34 -7.52 3.56
C ALA A 133 7.60 -7.12 2.80
N VAL A 134 7.69 -7.49 1.51
CA VAL A 134 8.82 -7.12 0.63
C VAL A 134 8.99 -5.59 0.56
N ALA A 135 7.88 -4.86 0.36
CA ALA A 135 7.93 -3.40 0.27
C ALA A 135 8.40 -2.74 1.58
N LEU A 136 7.85 -3.16 2.72
CA LEU A 136 8.21 -2.60 4.02
C LEU A 136 9.68 -2.82 4.37
N ASP A 137 10.21 -4.01 4.06
CA ASP A 137 11.62 -4.33 4.28
C ASP A 137 12.52 -3.49 3.37
N ALA A 138 12.19 -3.38 2.08
CA ALA A 138 12.96 -2.59 1.13
C ALA A 138 12.94 -1.09 1.46
N LEU A 139 11.82 -0.58 1.95
CA LEU A 139 11.68 0.81 2.42
C LEU A 139 12.33 1.07 3.78
N GLY A 140 12.75 0.02 4.49
CA GLY A 140 13.36 0.12 5.82
C GLY A 140 12.39 0.58 6.92
N ILE A 141 11.08 0.43 6.74
CA ILE A 141 10.06 0.90 7.68
C ILE A 141 9.30 -0.21 8.42
N ALA A 142 9.57 -1.48 8.13
CA ALA A 142 8.88 -2.62 8.76
C ALA A 142 8.92 -2.56 10.29
N HIS A 143 10.07 -2.19 10.86
CA HIS A 143 10.30 -2.13 12.30
C HIS A 143 9.47 -1.08 13.06
N TRP A 144 8.83 -0.15 12.33
CA TRP A 144 7.98 0.87 12.93
C TRP A 144 6.59 0.35 13.33
N PHE A 145 6.14 -0.77 12.76
CA PHE A 145 4.78 -1.27 12.92
C PHE A 145 4.72 -2.46 13.87
N GLY A 146 3.91 -2.34 14.92
CA GLY A 146 3.62 -3.45 15.84
C GLY A 146 2.64 -4.48 15.26
N SER A 147 1.90 -4.10 14.21
CA SER A 147 0.98 -4.98 13.49
C SER A 147 0.89 -4.55 12.02
N VAL A 148 0.93 -5.52 11.12
CA VAL A 148 0.78 -5.32 9.67
C VAL A 148 -0.30 -6.28 9.19
N VAL A 149 -1.28 -5.74 8.46
CA VAL A 149 -2.36 -6.50 7.83
C VAL A 149 -2.38 -6.13 6.35
N GLY A 150 -2.06 -7.09 5.49
CA GLY A 150 -2.23 -7.01 4.04
C GLY A 150 -3.47 -7.80 3.58
N ALA A 151 -3.82 -7.68 2.30
CA ALA A 151 -4.84 -8.52 1.71
C ALA A 151 -4.38 -9.98 1.70
N ARG A 152 -5.30 -10.89 2.05
CA ARG A 152 -5.11 -12.34 1.93
C ARG A 152 -5.85 -12.84 0.70
N ASP A 153 -5.25 -13.78 0.03
CA ASP A 153 -5.83 -14.51 -1.10
C ASP A 153 -6.99 -15.40 -0.64
#